data_4348f94c9b50c5287ea100aa36d64191
#
_entry.id   4348f94c9b50c5287ea100aa36d64191
#
_cell.length_a   1.000
_cell.length_b   1.000
_cell.length_c   1.000
_cell.angle_alpha   90.00
_cell.angle_beta   90.00
_cell.angle_gamma   90.00
#
_symmetry.space_group_name_H-M   'P 1'
#
loop_
_entity.id
_entity.type
_entity.pdbx_description
1 polymer ?
#
loop_
_entity_poly.entity_id
_entity_poly.type
_entity_poly.pdbx_seq_one_letter_code
_entity_poly.pdbx_strand_id
1 'polypeptide(L)'
;VNVVAVAALAENMPDGRAIRPADVLTAMNGKTIEIVSTDAEGRLVLADALSWIDANLQPAAVVDVATLTGAVRGALGDEYAGLFSRHDALADQLTAAGETVGEPLWRLPLHPSYGADISSTIADLKNGGGEGAGAGTGAHFIGEFISRDTPWAHLDIASVAYGAANDTKPAGSAGYSVRLLERFVRDFQP
;
A
#
# COMPACT_ATOMS: atom_id res chain seq x y z
N VAL A 1 10.94 20.94 3.09
CA VAL A 1 10.86 19.53 3.45
C VAL A 1 11.79 18.72 2.57
N ASN A 2 12.56 17.80 3.15
CA ASN A 2 13.34 16.83 2.38
C ASN A 2 12.42 15.67 1.99
N VAL A 3 12.38 15.34 0.71
CA VAL A 3 11.54 14.25 0.18
C VAL A 3 12.43 13.24 -0.53
N VAL A 4 12.21 11.96 -0.23
CA VAL A 4 12.82 10.84 -0.95
C VAL A 4 11.71 10.01 -1.56
N ALA A 5 11.83 9.71 -2.85
CA ALA A 5 10.93 8.79 -3.54
C ALA A 5 11.66 7.47 -3.83
N VAL A 6 11.01 6.37 -3.49
CA VAL A 6 11.49 5.01 -3.76
C VAL A 6 10.50 4.32 -4.69
N ALA A 7 10.96 3.90 -5.86
CA ALA A 7 10.17 3.12 -6.81
C ALA A 7 10.44 1.63 -6.61
N ALA A 8 9.47 0.91 -6.06
CA ALA A 8 9.51 -0.53 -5.87
C ALA A 8 9.11 -1.21 -7.19
N LEU A 9 10.08 -1.57 -8.01
CA LEU A 9 9.88 -2.10 -9.36
C LEU A 9 10.42 -3.53 -9.47
N ALA A 10 9.62 -4.42 -10.06
CA ALA A 10 10.03 -5.78 -10.40
C ALA A 10 9.35 -6.21 -11.71
N GLU A 11 10.05 -7.03 -12.50
CA GLU A 11 9.42 -7.72 -13.62
C GLU A 11 8.49 -8.83 -13.08
N ASN A 12 7.28 -8.90 -13.61
CA ASN A 12 6.30 -9.92 -13.28
C ASN A 12 5.94 -10.70 -14.54
N MET A 13 6.80 -11.67 -14.91
CA MET A 13 6.68 -12.47 -16.11
C MET A 13 6.60 -13.97 -15.76
N PRO A 14 5.75 -14.75 -16.45
CA PRO A 14 5.75 -16.20 -16.33
C PRO A 14 7.08 -16.77 -16.81
N ASP A 15 7.77 -17.50 -15.93
CA ASP A 15 8.96 -18.25 -16.29
C ASP A 15 9.16 -19.49 -15.38
N GLY A 16 10.17 -20.29 -15.65
CA GLY A 16 10.45 -21.49 -14.86
C GLY A 16 10.97 -21.21 -13.44
N ARG A 17 11.30 -19.97 -13.09
CA ARG A 17 11.77 -19.52 -11.76
C ARG A 17 10.78 -18.61 -11.07
N ALA A 18 9.62 -18.36 -11.69
CA ALA A 18 8.57 -17.56 -11.05
C ALA A 18 8.12 -18.19 -9.72
N ILE A 19 7.73 -17.36 -8.77
CA ILE A 19 7.21 -17.81 -7.47
C ILE A 19 5.95 -18.66 -7.66
N ARG A 20 5.75 -19.61 -6.76
CA ARG A 20 4.62 -20.55 -6.78
C ARG A 20 3.97 -20.60 -5.40
N PRO A 21 2.68 -20.95 -5.34
CA PRO A 21 2.05 -21.28 -4.07
C PRO A 21 2.86 -22.38 -3.32
N ALA A 22 2.97 -22.20 -2.01
CA ALA A 22 3.78 -22.97 -1.07
C ALA A 22 5.29 -22.68 -1.09
N ASP A 23 5.80 -21.79 -1.93
CA ASP A 23 7.15 -21.26 -1.75
C ASP A 23 7.20 -20.41 -0.47
N VAL A 24 8.37 -20.37 0.19
CA VAL A 24 8.65 -19.49 1.31
C VAL A 24 9.80 -18.56 0.92
N LEU A 25 9.52 -17.26 0.92
CA LEU A 25 10.49 -16.21 0.62
C LEU A 25 11.00 -15.57 1.89
N THR A 26 12.20 -15.01 1.85
CA THR A 26 12.74 -14.19 2.93
C THR A 26 12.80 -12.74 2.46
N ALA A 27 12.07 -11.87 3.15
CA ALA A 27 12.08 -10.43 2.90
C ALA A 27 13.39 -9.78 3.40
N MET A 28 13.65 -8.56 2.95
CA MET A 28 14.85 -7.80 3.30
C MET A 28 15.07 -7.64 4.81
N ASN A 29 14.01 -7.52 5.61
CA ASN A 29 14.10 -7.44 7.07
C ASN A 29 14.26 -8.79 7.77
N GLY A 30 14.38 -9.88 7.02
CA GLY A 30 14.57 -11.25 7.52
C GLY A 30 13.27 -12.00 7.82
N LYS A 31 12.09 -11.37 7.74
CA LYS A 31 10.80 -12.08 7.88
C LYS A 31 10.60 -13.05 6.73
N THR A 32 10.08 -14.23 7.06
CA THR A 32 9.71 -15.25 6.07
C THR A 32 8.25 -15.10 5.65
N ILE A 33 7.97 -15.32 4.36
CA ILE A 33 6.66 -15.12 3.76
C ILE A 33 6.27 -16.35 2.98
N GLU A 34 5.20 -17.03 3.40
CA GLU A 34 4.56 -18.09 2.63
C GLU A 34 3.78 -17.49 1.45
N ILE A 35 4.00 -18.03 0.25
CA ILE A 35 3.25 -17.65 -0.94
C ILE A 35 2.00 -18.51 -1.03
N VAL A 36 0.85 -17.88 -0.88
CA VAL A 36 -0.47 -18.53 -1.08
C VAL A 36 -1.16 -18.02 -2.34
N SER A 37 -0.76 -16.84 -2.84
CA SER A 37 -1.27 -16.26 -4.08
C SER A 37 -0.15 -15.58 -4.86
N THR A 38 0.00 -15.94 -6.12
CA THR A 38 0.97 -15.28 -7.03
C THR A 38 0.47 -13.92 -7.53
N ASP A 39 -0.83 -13.64 -7.41
CA ASP A 39 -1.47 -12.35 -7.70
C ASP A 39 -1.33 -11.34 -6.53
N ALA A 40 -0.66 -11.73 -5.46
CA ALA A 40 -0.31 -10.88 -4.33
C ALA A 40 1.19 -10.54 -4.31
N GLU A 41 1.79 -10.32 -5.49
CA GLU A 41 3.22 -10.03 -5.66
C GLU A 41 3.58 -8.59 -5.32
N GLY A 42 2.70 -7.64 -5.61
CA GLY A 42 2.95 -6.20 -5.39
C GLY A 42 3.30 -5.88 -3.94
N ARG A 43 2.65 -6.55 -2.99
CA ARG A 43 2.96 -6.39 -1.56
C ARG A 43 4.33 -6.94 -1.17
N LEU A 44 4.88 -7.92 -1.89
CA LEU A 44 6.22 -8.46 -1.65
C LEU A 44 7.29 -7.43 -2.04
N VAL A 45 7.09 -6.76 -3.18
CA VAL A 45 7.99 -5.71 -3.66
C VAL A 45 7.96 -4.49 -2.73
N LEU A 46 6.76 -4.10 -2.26
CA LEU A 46 6.59 -3.03 -1.28
C LEU A 46 7.22 -3.36 0.07
N ALA A 47 7.12 -4.61 0.52
CA ALA A 47 7.70 -5.07 1.78
C ALA A 47 9.21 -4.77 1.86
N ASP A 48 9.95 -5.08 0.80
CA ASP A 48 11.38 -4.82 0.75
C ASP A 48 11.71 -3.33 0.65
N ALA A 49 10.93 -2.56 -0.13
CA ALA A 49 11.10 -1.12 -0.22
C ALA A 49 10.84 -0.42 1.12
N LEU A 50 9.78 -0.79 1.83
CA LEU A 50 9.45 -0.24 3.15
C LEU A 50 10.49 -0.61 4.20
N SER A 51 10.95 -1.86 4.20
CA SER A 51 12.03 -2.31 5.07
C SER A 51 13.32 -1.54 4.84
N TRP A 52 13.65 -1.25 3.57
CA TRP A 52 14.81 -0.46 3.23
C TRP A 52 14.70 0.99 3.70
N ILE A 53 13.53 1.61 3.51
CA ILE A 53 13.24 2.98 3.95
C ILE A 53 13.39 3.09 5.48
N ASP A 54 12.76 2.18 6.21
CA ASP A 54 12.76 2.17 7.67
C ASP A 54 14.17 2.01 8.23
N ALA A 55 14.97 1.11 7.64
CA ALA A 55 16.33 0.83 8.09
C ALA A 55 17.34 1.96 7.76
N ASN A 56 17.14 2.72 6.68
CA ASN A 56 18.18 3.60 6.14
C ASN A 56 17.86 5.11 6.22
N LEU A 57 16.58 5.51 6.29
CA LEU A 57 16.22 6.92 6.13
C LEU A 57 15.69 7.58 7.41
N GLN A 58 15.14 6.81 8.35
CA GLN A 58 14.50 7.34 9.57
C GLN A 58 13.54 8.52 9.26
N PRO A 59 12.55 8.34 8.40
CA PRO A 59 11.71 9.41 7.91
C PRO A 59 10.73 9.91 8.99
N ALA A 60 10.36 11.19 8.92
CA ALA A 60 9.29 11.75 9.75
C ALA A 60 7.90 11.18 9.40
N ALA A 61 7.71 10.76 8.16
CA ALA A 61 6.52 10.02 7.71
C ALA A 61 6.83 9.24 6.43
N VAL A 62 6.11 8.13 6.24
CA VAL A 62 6.16 7.31 5.02
C VAL A 62 4.75 7.21 4.45
N VAL A 63 4.63 7.48 3.15
CA VAL A 63 3.40 7.23 2.40
C VAL A 63 3.75 6.32 1.23
N ASP A 64 3.15 5.14 1.19
CA ASP A 64 3.23 4.28 0.03
C ASP A 64 1.94 4.32 -0.79
N VAL A 65 2.07 4.15 -2.10
CA VAL A 65 0.97 4.22 -3.06
C VAL A 65 1.06 3.03 -3.99
N ALA A 66 -0.01 2.26 -4.06
CA ALA A 66 -0.07 1.11 -4.95
C ALA A 66 -1.51 0.82 -5.41
N THR A 67 -1.63 0.18 -6.57
CA THR A 67 -2.85 -0.50 -6.99
C THR A 67 -2.87 -1.90 -6.36
N LEU A 68 -3.01 -1.94 -5.01
CA LEU A 68 -2.67 -3.14 -4.27
C LEU A 68 -3.76 -4.21 -4.33
N THR A 69 -5.04 -3.80 -4.22
CA THR A 69 -6.11 -4.79 -4.07
C THR A 69 -7.33 -4.50 -4.95
N GLY A 70 -7.88 -5.55 -5.56
CA GLY A 70 -9.20 -5.45 -6.17
C GLY A 70 -10.33 -5.21 -5.15
N ALA A 71 -10.10 -5.57 -3.89
CA ALA A 71 -11.08 -5.43 -2.82
C ALA A 71 -11.41 -3.96 -2.50
N VAL A 72 -10.45 -3.03 -2.62
CA VAL A 72 -10.71 -1.60 -2.42
C VAL A 72 -11.70 -1.07 -3.45
N ARG A 73 -11.61 -1.53 -4.69
CA ARG A 73 -12.56 -1.15 -5.75
C ARG A 73 -13.97 -1.67 -5.45
N GLY A 74 -14.08 -2.89 -4.94
CA GLY A 74 -15.36 -3.45 -4.50
C GLY A 74 -16.00 -2.66 -3.35
N ALA A 75 -15.19 -2.04 -2.49
CA ALA A 75 -15.65 -1.27 -1.34
C ALA A 75 -15.99 0.19 -1.68
N LEU A 76 -15.17 0.85 -2.53
CA LEU A 76 -15.21 2.30 -2.74
C LEU A 76 -15.62 2.73 -4.17
N GLY A 77 -15.84 1.76 -5.08
CA GLY A 77 -16.12 2.06 -6.48
C GLY A 77 -14.93 2.76 -7.15
N ASP A 78 -15.21 3.74 -7.99
CA ASP A 78 -14.19 4.48 -8.75
C ASP A 78 -14.04 5.94 -8.27
N GLU A 79 -14.57 6.28 -7.07
CA GLU A 79 -14.63 7.65 -6.56
C GLU A 79 -13.53 7.96 -5.54
N TYR A 80 -13.14 6.99 -4.73
CA TYR A 80 -12.19 7.18 -3.63
C TYR A 80 -11.03 6.20 -3.73
N ALA A 81 -9.82 6.64 -3.37
CA ALA A 81 -8.75 5.72 -3.01
C ALA A 81 -8.89 5.29 -1.54
N GLY A 82 -8.46 4.08 -1.23
CA GLY A 82 -8.41 3.59 0.15
C GLY A 82 -7.22 4.18 0.89
N LEU A 83 -7.44 4.72 2.08
CA LEU A 83 -6.40 5.18 2.99
C LEU A 83 -6.35 4.26 4.20
N PHE A 84 -5.16 3.74 4.50
CA PHE A 84 -4.88 2.98 5.72
C PHE A 84 -3.74 3.65 6.48
N SER A 85 -3.91 3.85 7.77
CA SER A 85 -2.85 4.39 8.64
C SER A 85 -3.10 4.04 10.09
N ARG A 86 -2.01 3.83 10.83
CA ARG A 86 -2.01 3.69 12.28
C ARG A 86 -1.91 5.04 13.02
N HIS A 87 -1.69 6.14 12.28
CA HIS A 87 -1.41 7.47 12.79
C HIS A 87 -2.49 8.45 12.31
N ASP A 88 -3.34 8.89 13.22
CA ASP A 88 -4.49 9.73 12.91
C ASP A 88 -4.07 11.06 12.28
N ALA A 89 -3.07 11.74 12.85
CA ALA A 89 -2.60 13.02 12.34
C ALA A 89 -2.09 12.93 10.87
N LEU A 90 -1.41 11.85 10.52
CA LEU A 90 -0.96 11.62 9.14
C LEU A 90 -2.15 11.37 8.20
N ALA A 91 -3.11 10.55 8.64
CA ALA A 91 -4.31 10.27 7.87
C ALA A 91 -5.13 11.53 7.61
N ASP A 92 -5.29 12.39 8.61
CA ASP A 92 -6.05 13.64 8.51
C ASP A 92 -5.37 14.62 7.54
N GLN A 93 -4.04 14.77 7.59
CA GLN A 93 -3.27 15.60 6.66
C GLN A 93 -3.41 15.12 5.21
N LEU A 94 -3.31 13.80 4.98
CA LEU A 94 -3.48 13.22 3.65
C LEU A 94 -4.90 13.40 3.12
N THR A 95 -5.91 13.21 3.97
CA THR A 95 -7.32 13.41 3.61
C THR A 95 -7.56 14.87 3.21
N ALA A 96 -7.11 15.84 4.01
CA ALA A 96 -7.24 17.26 3.71
C ALA A 96 -6.53 17.66 2.42
N ALA A 97 -5.34 17.11 2.17
CA ALA A 97 -4.60 17.32 0.91
C ALA A 97 -5.40 16.79 -0.28
N GLY A 98 -5.93 15.57 -0.18
CA GLY A 98 -6.72 14.93 -1.24
C GLY A 98 -8.00 15.72 -1.57
N GLU A 99 -8.74 16.16 -0.55
CA GLU A 99 -9.92 17.02 -0.73
C GLU A 99 -9.59 18.32 -1.45
N THR A 100 -8.47 18.95 -1.08
CA THR A 100 -8.04 20.23 -1.67
C THR A 100 -7.78 20.12 -3.17
N VAL A 101 -7.27 18.99 -3.65
CA VAL A 101 -6.86 18.80 -5.06
C VAL A 101 -7.84 17.97 -5.87
N GLY A 102 -8.94 17.50 -5.30
CA GLY A 102 -9.92 16.65 -5.96
C GLY A 102 -9.41 15.23 -6.22
N GLU A 103 -8.59 14.70 -5.30
CA GLU A 103 -8.16 13.31 -5.23
C GLU A 103 -8.58 12.71 -3.88
N PRO A 104 -9.89 12.48 -3.67
CA PRO A 104 -10.43 12.16 -2.36
C PRO A 104 -10.00 10.78 -1.87
N LEU A 105 -9.74 10.69 -0.57
CA LEU A 105 -9.39 9.47 0.15
C LEU A 105 -10.53 9.04 1.06
N TRP A 106 -10.71 7.73 1.23
CA TRP A 106 -11.58 7.18 2.25
C TRP A 106 -10.79 6.30 3.21
N ARG A 107 -10.76 6.69 4.50
CA ARG A 107 -10.03 5.92 5.50
C ARG A 107 -10.76 4.63 5.84
N LEU A 108 -10.07 3.51 5.64
CA LEU A 108 -10.52 2.16 5.96
C LEU A 108 -9.82 1.63 7.23
N PRO A 109 -10.45 0.72 7.99
CA PRO A 109 -9.90 0.26 9.26
C PRO A 109 -8.71 -0.70 9.08
N LEU A 110 -7.75 -0.62 10.00
CA LEU A 110 -6.71 -1.62 10.24
C LEU A 110 -7.09 -2.44 11.48
N HIS A 111 -8.14 -3.26 11.38
CA HIS A 111 -8.60 -4.06 12.52
C HIS A 111 -7.62 -5.20 12.81
N PRO A 112 -7.28 -5.50 14.09
CA PRO A 112 -6.30 -6.53 14.44
C PRO A 112 -6.60 -7.92 13.87
N SER A 113 -7.87 -8.29 13.67
CA SER A 113 -8.23 -9.57 13.06
C SER A 113 -7.72 -9.74 11.63
N TYR A 114 -7.57 -8.65 10.86
CA TYR A 114 -7.02 -8.70 9.50
C TYR A 114 -5.54 -9.10 9.51
N GLY A 115 -4.80 -8.71 10.56
CA GLY A 115 -3.44 -9.19 10.78
C GLY A 115 -3.38 -10.68 11.12
N ALA A 116 -4.38 -11.21 11.85
CA ALA A 116 -4.47 -12.64 12.11
C ALA A 116 -4.68 -13.48 10.83
N ASP A 117 -5.40 -12.91 9.85
CA ASP A 117 -5.67 -13.58 8.56
C ASP A 117 -4.41 -13.81 7.70
N ILE A 118 -3.32 -13.09 7.95
CA ILE A 118 -2.05 -13.25 7.26
C ILE A 118 -1.04 -14.10 8.04
N SER A 119 -1.43 -14.74 9.15
CA SER A 119 -0.57 -15.67 9.88
C SER A 119 -0.33 -16.94 9.09
N SER A 120 0.88 -17.50 9.16
CA SER A 120 1.28 -18.76 8.53
C SER A 120 1.68 -19.79 9.57
N THR A 121 1.62 -21.07 9.21
CA THR A 121 2.11 -22.18 10.04
C THR A 121 3.55 -22.60 9.68
N ILE A 122 4.08 -22.10 8.58
CA ILE A 122 5.41 -22.47 8.04
C ILE A 122 6.33 -21.26 7.81
N ALA A 123 5.81 -20.05 8.01
CA ALA A 123 6.54 -18.79 7.86
C ALA A 123 6.03 -17.78 8.89
N ASP A 124 6.66 -16.61 8.99
CA ASP A 124 6.19 -15.52 9.86
C ASP A 124 4.86 -14.94 9.38
N LEU A 125 4.70 -14.85 8.07
CA LEU A 125 3.50 -14.30 7.42
C LEU A 125 3.16 -15.14 6.19
N LYS A 126 1.93 -14.97 5.66
CA LYS A 126 1.58 -15.38 4.29
C LYS A 126 1.14 -14.16 3.47
N ASN A 127 1.38 -14.19 2.16
CA ASN A 127 1.08 -13.05 1.28
C ASN A 127 -0.40 -12.90 0.89
N GLY A 128 -1.28 -13.77 1.38
CA GLY A 128 -2.71 -13.70 1.17
C GLY A 128 -3.47 -13.82 2.50
N GLY A 129 -4.70 -13.33 2.55
CA GLY A 129 -5.59 -13.41 3.71
C GLY A 129 -6.79 -14.31 3.47
N GLY A 130 -7.77 -14.25 4.39
CA GLY A 130 -9.04 -14.96 4.32
C GLY A 130 -9.95 -14.48 3.18
N GLU A 131 -11.20 -14.96 3.19
CA GLU A 131 -12.20 -14.64 2.13
C GLU A 131 -12.73 -13.21 2.19
N GLY A 132 -12.49 -12.45 3.26
CA GLY A 132 -12.98 -11.08 3.47
C GLY A 132 -11.86 -10.07 3.71
N ALA A 133 -12.24 -8.80 3.78
CA ALA A 133 -11.37 -7.67 4.16
C ALA A 133 -10.05 -7.57 3.36
N GLY A 134 -10.03 -7.98 2.08
CA GLY A 134 -8.81 -8.09 1.28
C GLY A 134 -7.96 -6.82 1.22
N ALA A 135 -8.58 -5.64 1.22
CA ALA A 135 -7.86 -4.36 1.28
C ALA A 135 -7.17 -4.16 2.65
N GLY A 136 -7.89 -4.47 3.75
CA GLY A 136 -7.33 -4.40 5.10
C GLY A 136 -6.21 -5.41 5.34
N THR A 137 -6.34 -6.67 4.87
CA THR A 137 -5.27 -7.68 4.97
C THR A 137 -4.04 -7.30 4.15
N GLY A 138 -4.23 -6.71 2.97
CA GLY A 138 -3.13 -6.16 2.16
C GLY A 138 -2.38 -5.06 2.89
N ALA A 139 -3.10 -4.09 3.44
CA ALA A 139 -2.51 -3.00 4.21
C ALA A 139 -1.81 -3.50 5.48
N HIS A 140 -2.41 -4.48 6.21
CA HIS A 140 -1.75 -5.11 7.35
C HIS A 140 -0.45 -5.77 6.95
N PHE A 141 -0.43 -6.52 5.85
CA PHE A 141 0.77 -7.19 5.38
C PHE A 141 1.92 -6.20 5.17
N ILE A 142 1.72 -5.15 4.36
CA ILE A 142 2.79 -4.18 4.10
C ILE A 142 3.18 -3.41 5.35
N GLY A 143 2.24 -3.12 6.26
CA GLY A 143 2.48 -2.47 7.54
C GLY A 143 3.37 -3.27 8.51
N GLU A 144 3.61 -4.57 8.27
CA GLU A 144 4.55 -5.40 9.03
C GLU A 144 6.02 -5.14 8.66
N PHE A 145 6.28 -4.38 7.59
CA PHE A 145 7.61 -4.11 7.06
C PHE A 145 8.09 -2.68 7.34
N ILE A 146 7.36 -1.95 8.17
CA ILE A 146 7.75 -0.64 8.68
C ILE A 146 7.53 -0.57 10.19
N SER A 147 8.43 0.10 10.91
CA SER A 147 8.34 0.27 12.36
C SER A 147 6.97 0.84 12.77
N ARG A 148 6.46 0.39 13.91
CA ARG A 148 5.21 0.91 14.46
C ARG A 148 5.33 2.35 14.93
N ASP A 149 6.55 2.80 15.23
CA ASP A 149 6.83 4.17 15.68
C ASP A 149 6.98 5.15 14.51
N THR A 150 7.21 4.64 13.29
CA THR A 150 7.28 5.47 12.07
C THR A 150 5.86 5.83 11.61
N PRO A 151 5.50 7.11 11.51
CA PRO A 151 4.25 7.52 10.91
C PRO A 151 4.13 6.99 9.48
N TRP A 152 3.14 6.14 9.26
CA TRP A 152 2.97 5.43 8.00
C TRP A 152 1.52 5.47 7.52
N ALA A 153 1.34 5.64 6.22
CA ALA A 153 0.08 5.51 5.53
C ALA A 153 0.24 4.77 4.20
N HIS A 154 -0.72 3.92 3.89
CA HIS A 154 -0.88 3.25 2.60
C HIS A 154 -2.06 3.85 1.84
N LEU A 155 -1.84 4.21 0.58
CA LEU A 155 -2.88 4.62 -0.36
C LEU A 155 -3.11 3.50 -1.38
N ASP A 156 -4.21 2.76 -1.22
CA ASP A 156 -4.64 1.78 -2.22
C ASP A 156 -5.45 2.50 -3.32
N ILE A 157 -4.79 2.75 -4.45
CA ILE A 157 -5.36 3.47 -5.58
C ILE A 157 -5.93 2.55 -6.68
N ALA A 158 -6.09 1.25 -6.42
CA ALA A 158 -6.58 0.30 -7.41
C ALA A 158 -7.98 0.66 -7.97
N SER A 159 -8.77 1.40 -7.18
CA SER A 159 -10.09 1.90 -7.58
C SER A 159 -10.03 3.07 -8.58
N VAL A 160 -9.01 3.92 -8.50
CA VAL A 160 -8.97 5.25 -9.15
C VAL A 160 -7.79 5.47 -10.10
N ALA A 161 -6.83 4.53 -10.14
CA ALA A 161 -5.59 4.67 -10.91
C ALA A 161 -5.81 4.70 -12.43
N TYR A 162 -6.90 4.11 -12.92
CA TYR A 162 -7.21 3.98 -14.34
C TYR A 162 -8.69 4.18 -14.57
N GLY A 163 -9.07 4.91 -15.62
CA GLY A 163 -10.49 5.16 -15.88
C GLY A 163 -10.79 5.79 -17.23
N ALA A 164 -12.06 6.08 -17.44
CA ALA A 164 -12.54 6.82 -18.62
C ALA A 164 -12.08 8.29 -18.58
N ALA A 165 -12.08 8.94 -19.73
CA ALA A 165 -11.88 10.38 -19.81
C ALA A 165 -12.99 11.13 -19.07
N ASN A 166 -12.63 12.24 -18.45
CA ASN A 166 -13.55 13.23 -17.91
C ASN A 166 -13.03 14.65 -18.23
N ASP A 167 -13.69 15.68 -17.70
CA ASP A 167 -13.36 17.09 -18.00
C ASP A 167 -11.94 17.49 -17.60
N THR A 168 -11.29 16.74 -16.72
CA THR A 168 -9.98 17.10 -16.14
C THR A 168 -8.86 16.13 -16.54
N LYS A 169 -9.16 14.95 -17.05
CA LYS A 169 -8.16 13.93 -17.41
C LYS A 169 -8.54 13.12 -18.64
N PRO A 170 -7.57 12.70 -19.48
CA PRO A 170 -7.82 11.75 -20.57
C PRO A 170 -8.17 10.36 -20.03
N ALA A 171 -8.67 9.47 -20.89
CA ALA A 171 -8.81 8.05 -20.57
C ALA A 171 -7.42 7.42 -20.34
N GLY A 172 -7.34 6.45 -19.44
CA GLY A 172 -6.13 5.74 -19.13
C GLY A 172 -5.68 5.98 -17.69
N SER A 173 -4.37 6.04 -17.46
CA SER A 173 -3.79 6.32 -16.15
C SER A 173 -4.18 7.71 -15.66
N ALA A 174 -4.72 7.76 -14.44
CA ALA A 174 -5.22 9.00 -13.86
C ALA A 174 -4.10 9.88 -13.26
N GLY A 175 -2.90 9.33 -13.02
CA GLY A 175 -1.87 10.00 -12.22
C GLY A 175 -2.36 10.31 -10.80
N TYR A 176 -3.30 9.50 -10.27
CA TYR A 176 -3.86 9.70 -8.94
C TYR A 176 -2.75 9.69 -7.88
N SER A 177 -2.88 10.50 -6.87
CA SER A 177 -1.92 10.79 -5.81
C SER A 177 -0.78 11.76 -6.18
N VAL A 178 -0.57 12.11 -7.45
CA VAL A 178 0.50 13.05 -7.83
C VAL A 178 0.24 14.43 -7.23
N ARG A 179 -0.96 14.97 -7.42
CA ARG A 179 -1.35 16.28 -6.88
C ARG A 179 -1.53 16.23 -5.36
N LEU A 180 -2.10 15.13 -4.86
CA LEU A 180 -2.30 14.89 -3.44
C LEU A 180 -0.97 14.89 -2.69
N LEU A 181 0.00 14.13 -3.14
CA LEU A 181 1.31 14.05 -2.48
C LEU A 181 2.08 15.36 -2.58
N GLU A 182 2.02 16.06 -3.71
CA GLU A 182 2.61 17.39 -3.86
C GLU A 182 2.00 18.36 -2.85
N ARG A 183 0.68 18.37 -2.72
CA ARG A 183 -0.04 19.20 -1.75
C ARG A 183 0.29 18.81 -0.31
N PHE A 184 0.27 17.51 -0.01
CA PHE A 184 0.65 17.00 1.31
C PHE A 184 2.06 17.44 1.71
N VAL A 185 3.05 17.29 0.82
CA VAL A 185 4.44 17.70 1.09
C VAL A 185 4.56 19.20 1.38
N ARG A 186 3.81 20.05 0.69
CA ARG A 186 3.80 21.50 0.94
C ARG A 186 3.28 21.86 2.32
N ASP A 187 2.24 21.17 2.77
CA ASP A 187 1.52 21.48 4.00
C ASP A 187 1.97 20.61 5.18
N PHE A 188 2.89 19.66 4.96
CA PHE A 188 3.30 18.66 5.96
C PHE A 188 3.76 19.28 7.27
N GLN A 189 3.14 18.80 8.36
CA GLN A 189 3.50 19.13 9.75
C GLN A 189 3.92 17.82 10.44
N PRO A 190 5.19 17.70 10.86
CA PRO A 190 5.71 16.51 11.51
C PRO A 190 5.11 16.28 12.91
#